data_48d9ae4f2505c10bc8ccb426f5d74d1e
#
_entry.id   48d9ae4f2505c10bc8ccb426f5d74d1e
#
_cell.length_a   1.000
_cell.length_b   1.000
_cell.length_c   1.000
_cell.angle_alpha   90.00
_cell.angle_beta   90.00
_cell.angle_gamma   90.00
#
_symmetry.space_group_name_H-M   'P 1'
#
loop_
_entity.id
_entity.type
_entity.pdbx_description
1 polymer ?
#
loop_
_entity_poly.entity_id
_entity_poly.type
_entity_poly.pdbx_seq_one_letter_code
_entity_poly.pdbx_strand_id
1 'polypeptide(L)'
;ICYEIMDIEDSHKLKILSFEKTKELLLGFFDETIRNSIEQRIIDEGITDDNEKVIYMRACAIGKLENVCAHTFIEHEEEILNGTFQGCLIDHIPEPQHSAYKRCTEVSIQKIYKSKPVLDVELSGFKIMETLMEIMTEAAVHPDRFYSRQLISRVSSQYDITSPDLET
;
A
#
# COMPACT_ATOMS: atom_id res chain seq x y z
N ILE A 1 1.92 2.97 -4.92
CA ILE A 1 1.00 4.06 -5.33
C ILE A 1 -0.42 3.76 -4.86
N CYS A 2 -1.03 2.65 -5.23
CA CYS A 2 -2.42 2.36 -4.85
C CYS A 2 -2.61 2.13 -3.34
N TYR A 3 -1.63 1.56 -2.66
CA TYR A 3 -1.69 1.28 -1.22
C TYR A 3 -1.95 2.53 -0.38
N GLU A 4 -1.28 3.65 -0.66
CA GLU A 4 -1.50 4.92 0.04
C GLU A 4 -2.96 5.37 -0.01
N ILE A 5 -3.61 5.15 -1.15
CA ILE A 5 -5.03 5.50 -1.33
C ILE A 5 -5.95 4.51 -0.59
N MET A 6 -5.57 3.23 -0.56
CA MET A 6 -6.29 2.21 0.22
C MET A 6 -6.17 2.47 1.72
N ASP A 7 -4.99 2.90 2.20
CA ASP A 7 -4.78 3.28 3.60
C ASP A 7 -5.70 4.42 4.04
N ILE A 8 -5.97 5.39 3.15
CA ILE A 8 -6.93 6.46 3.41
C ILE A 8 -8.36 5.92 3.59
N GLU A 9 -8.79 4.96 2.75
CA GLU A 9 -10.07 4.28 2.93
C GLU A 9 -10.12 3.51 4.25
N ASP A 10 -9.11 2.69 4.53
CA ASP A 10 -9.06 1.87 5.75
C ASP A 10 -9.02 2.72 7.02
N SER A 11 -8.34 3.88 6.96
CA SER A 11 -8.35 4.82 8.08
C SER A 11 -9.74 5.41 8.37
N HIS A 12 -10.59 5.56 7.36
CA HIS A 12 -11.99 5.93 7.55
C HIS A 12 -12.76 4.80 8.24
N LYS A 13 -12.63 3.56 7.77
CA LYS A 13 -13.26 2.37 8.38
C LYS A 13 -12.83 2.18 9.84
N LEU A 14 -11.56 2.42 10.14
CA LEU A 14 -11.00 2.36 11.50
C LEU A 14 -11.34 3.60 12.35
N LYS A 15 -12.08 4.57 11.81
CA LYS A 15 -12.46 5.83 12.46
C LYS A 15 -11.26 6.69 12.92
N ILE A 16 -10.12 6.54 12.24
CA ILE A 16 -8.93 7.37 12.41
C ILE A 16 -9.14 8.72 11.70
N LEU A 17 -9.76 8.68 10.51
CA LEU A 17 -10.15 9.87 9.76
C LEU A 17 -11.67 10.01 9.70
N SER A 18 -12.15 11.26 9.79
CA SER A 18 -13.56 11.58 9.55
C SER A 18 -13.90 11.46 8.06
N PHE A 19 -15.19 11.27 7.74
CA PHE A 19 -15.67 11.25 6.37
C PHE A 19 -15.22 12.48 5.57
N GLU A 20 -15.40 13.69 6.15
CA GLU A 20 -15.02 14.94 5.46
C GLU A 20 -13.53 15.00 5.14
N LYS A 21 -12.67 14.55 6.05
CA LYS A 21 -11.23 14.54 5.80
C LYS A 21 -10.83 13.50 4.75
N THR A 22 -11.46 12.33 4.78
CA THR A 22 -11.26 11.28 3.77
C THR A 22 -11.71 11.76 2.38
N LYS A 23 -12.90 12.37 2.30
CA LYS A 23 -13.43 12.98 1.09
C LYS A 23 -12.48 14.05 0.52
N GLU A 24 -12.00 14.97 1.37
CA GLU A 24 -11.05 16.01 0.97
C GLU A 24 -9.78 15.42 0.33
N LEU A 25 -9.22 14.37 0.94
CA LEU A 25 -8.02 13.71 0.45
C LEU A 25 -8.26 13.00 -0.90
N LEU A 26 -9.32 12.18 -0.99
CA LEU A 26 -9.61 11.40 -2.19
C LEU A 26 -10.06 12.27 -3.37
N LEU A 27 -10.81 13.34 -3.12
CA LEU A 27 -11.19 14.28 -4.17
C LEU A 27 -10.08 15.27 -4.53
N GLY A 28 -9.01 15.34 -3.74
CA GLY A 28 -7.85 16.16 -4.01
C GLY A 28 -7.14 15.87 -5.33
N PHE A 29 -7.33 14.67 -5.89
CA PHE A 29 -6.77 14.26 -7.18
C PHE A 29 -7.43 14.90 -8.40
N PHE A 30 -8.52 15.64 -8.22
CA PHE A 30 -9.36 16.17 -9.31
C PHE A 30 -9.51 17.68 -9.23
N ASP A 31 -9.75 18.29 -10.36
CA ASP A 31 -10.23 19.67 -10.45
C ASP A 31 -11.68 19.77 -9.94
N GLU A 32 -12.15 21.01 -9.73
CA GLU A 32 -13.48 21.28 -9.17
C GLU A 32 -14.62 20.71 -10.04
N THR A 33 -14.49 20.77 -11.35
CA THR A 33 -15.52 20.28 -12.29
C THR A 33 -15.71 18.77 -12.14
N ILE A 34 -14.61 18.03 -12.09
CA ILE A 34 -14.62 16.57 -11.95
C ILE A 34 -15.09 16.18 -10.54
N ARG A 35 -14.67 16.91 -9.49
CA ARG A 35 -15.16 16.69 -8.12
C ARG A 35 -16.68 16.77 -8.07
N ASN A 36 -17.26 17.84 -8.62
CA ASN A 36 -18.71 18.03 -8.66
C ASN A 36 -19.40 16.91 -9.44
N SER A 37 -18.79 16.42 -10.52
CA SER A 37 -19.32 15.29 -11.29
C SER A 37 -19.31 13.98 -10.49
N ILE A 38 -18.26 13.72 -9.71
CA ILE A 38 -18.16 12.54 -8.84
C ILE A 38 -19.22 12.61 -7.74
N GLU A 39 -19.37 13.76 -7.10
CA GLU A 39 -20.39 13.97 -6.05
C GLU A 39 -21.81 13.82 -6.61
N GLN A 40 -22.08 14.37 -7.80
CA GLN A 40 -23.38 14.22 -8.43
C GLN A 40 -23.68 12.76 -8.76
N ARG A 41 -22.71 11.99 -9.25
CA ARG A 41 -22.90 10.55 -9.50
C ARG A 41 -23.20 9.78 -8.23
N ILE A 42 -22.53 10.07 -7.11
CA ILE A 42 -22.84 9.46 -5.81
C ILE A 42 -24.31 9.67 -5.44
N ILE A 43 -24.83 10.87 -5.72
CA ILE A 43 -26.25 11.21 -5.47
C ILE A 43 -27.18 10.46 -6.44
N ASP A 44 -26.86 10.47 -7.73
CA ASP A 44 -27.67 9.86 -8.79
C ASP A 44 -27.77 8.34 -8.64
N GLU A 45 -26.69 7.69 -8.17
CA GLU A 45 -26.64 6.25 -7.87
C GLU A 45 -27.29 5.90 -6.52
N GLY A 46 -27.75 6.91 -5.76
CA GLY A 46 -28.41 6.71 -4.48
C GLY A 46 -27.50 6.16 -3.37
N ILE A 47 -26.19 6.39 -3.47
CA ILE A 47 -25.22 5.93 -2.46
C ILE A 47 -25.36 6.82 -1.21
N THR A 48 -25.88 6.27 -0.12
CA THR A 48 -26.15 6.99 1.13
C THR A 48 -25.13 6.69 2.22
N ASP A 49 -24.60 5.47 2.27
CA ASP A 49 -23.59 5.03 3.26
C ASP A 49 -22.23 5.68 3.01
N ASP A 50 -21.63 6.21 4.07
CA ASP A 50 -20.35 6.93 3.94
C ASP A 50 -19.19 6.03 3.57
N ASN A 51 -19.18 4.76 3.97
CA ASN A 51 -18.14 3.82 3.54
C ASN A 51 -18.27 3.52 2.04
N GLU A 52 -19.50 3.36 1.53
CA GLU A 52 -19.72 3.15 0.09
C GLU A 52 -19.31 4.39 -0.73
N LYS A 53 -19.61 5.60 -0.23
CA LYS A 53 -19.11 6.84 -0.86
C LYS A 53 -17.58 6.89 -0.92
N VAL A 54 -16.92 6.52 0.18
CA VAL A 54 -15.45 6.48 0.26
C VAL A 54 -14.88 5.45 -0.72
N ILE A 55 -15.47 4.25 -0.80
CA ILE A 55 -15.08 3.21 -1.77
C ILE A 55 -15.18 3.73 -3.20
N TYR A 56 -16.27 4.43 -3.55
CA TYR A 56 -16.46 5.00 -4.87
C TYR A 56 -15.40 6.08 -5.18
N MET A 57 -15.19 7.03 -4.26
CA MET A 57 -14.17 8.09 -4.43
C MET A 57 -12.76 7.51 -4.53
N ARG A 58 -12.43 6.47 -3.75
CA ARG A 58 -11.16 5.74 -3.85
C ARG A 58 -10.97 5.13 -5.24
N ALA A 59 -11.98 4.45 -5.76
CA ALA A 59 -11.92 3.85 -7.09
C ALA A 59 -11.64 4.92 -8.18
N CYS A 60 -12.30 6.08 -8.08
CA CYS A 60 -12.04 7.21 -8.97
C CYS A 60 -10.60 7.72 -8.85
N ALA A 61 -10.08 7.89 -7.61
CA ALA A 61 -8.72 8.37 -7.37
C ALA A 61 -7.66 7.41 -7.91
N ILE A 62 -7.83 6.10 -7.70
CA ILE A 62 -6.94 5.07 -8.24
C ILE A 62 -6.95 5.10 -9.77
N GLY A 63 -8.12 5.10 -10.41
CA GLY A 63 -8.21 5.15 -11.87
C GLY A 63 -7.60 6.43 -12.46
N LYS A 64 -7.69 7.57 -11.75
CA LYS A 64 -7.00 8.80 -12.16
C LYS A 64 -5.48 8.65 -12.07
N LEU A 65 -4.96 8.08 -10.97
CA LEU A 65 -3.54 7.85 -10.79
C LEU A 65 -2.97 6.86 -11.80
N GLU A 66 -3.68 5.77 -12.08
CA GLU A 66 -3.27 4.79 -13.10
C GLU A 66 -3.05 5.47 -14.45
N ASN A 67 -4.01 6.26 -14.90
CA ASN A 67 -3.90 6.98 -16.18
C ASN A 67 -2.73 7.96 -16.19
N VAL A 68 -2.59 8.76 -15.14
CA VAL A 68 -1.53 9.76 -15.04
C VAL A 68 -0.16 9.09 -14.99
N CYS A 69 0.01 8.03 -14.20
CA CYS A 69 1.27 7.29 -14.13
C CYS A 69 1.62 6.61 -15.46
N ALA A 70 0.62 6.08 -16.18
CA ALA A 70 0.84 5.48 -17.49
C ALA A 70 1.35 6.52 -18.51
N HIS A 71 0.77 7.72 -18.53
CA HIS A 71 1.25 8.81 -19.38
C HIS A 71 2.66 9.25 -19.02
N THR A 72 2.92 9.48 -17.71
CA THR A 72 4.25 9.85 -17.23
C THR A 72 5.30 8.79 -17.58
N PHE A 73 4.95 7.49 -17.49
CA PHE A 73 5.84 6.40 -17.88
C PHE A 73 6.21 6.48 -19.37
N ILE A 74 5.22 6.70 -20.24
CA ILE A 74 5.43 6.81 -21.70
C ILE A 74 6.29 8.06 -22.01
N GLU A 75 6.04 9.18 -21.34
CA GLU A 75 6.83 10.41 -21.52
C GLU A 75 8.30 10.23 -21.18
N HIS A 76 8.62 9.37 -20.21
CA HIS A 76 9.99 9.09 -19.75
C HIS A 76 10.53 7.73 -20.25
N GLU A 77 9.90 7.10 -21.25
CA GLU A 77 10.26 5.76 -21.72
C GLU A 77 11.74 5.64 -22.09
N GLU A 78 12.29 6.61 -22.83
CA GLU A 78 13.70 6.61 -23.24
C GLU A 78 14.65 6.68 -22.04
N GLU A 79 14.36 7.52 -21.04
CA GLU A 79 15.17 7.66 -19.84
C GLU A 79 15.13 6.36 -18.99
N ILE A 80 13.96 5.72 -18.93
CA ILE A 80 13.77 4.45 -18.20
C ILE A 80 14.55 3.33 -18.90
N LEU A 81 14.42 3.20 -20.22
CA LEU A 81 15.11 2.18 -21.01
C LEU A 81 16.64 2.34 -20.98
N ASN A 82 17.13 3.58 -20.95
CA ASN A 82 18.55 3.90 -20.87
C ASN A 82 19.12 3.85 -19.43
N GLY A 83 18.28 3.62 -18.40
CA GLY A 83 18.68 3.60 -17.00
C GLY A 83 19.09 4.98 -16.44
N THR A 84 18.67 6.06 -17.07
CA THR A 84 18.97 7.45 -16.66
C THR A 84 17.84 8.10 -15.86
N PHE A 85 16.66 7.48 -15.84
CA PHE A 85 15.51 7.95 -15.06
C PHE A 85 15.84 7.97 -13.56
N GLN A 86 15.60 9.12 -12.90
CA GLN A 86 15.93 9.31 -11.50
C GLN A 86 14.67 9.42 -10.64
N GLY A 87 14.69 8.83 -9.44
CA GLY A 87 13.58 8.89 -8.49
C GLY A 87 12.48 7.87 -8.79
N CYS A 88 11.29 8.13 -8.27
CA CYS A 88 10.11 7.30 -8.48
C CYS A 88 9.16 7.95 -9.50
N LEU A 89 8.43 7.14 -10.25
CA LEU A 89 7.46 7.63 -11.24
C LEU A 89 6.47 8.65 -10.65
N ILE A 90 6.08 8.44 -9.40
CA ILE A 90 5.15 9.31 -8.69
C ILE A 90 5.70 10.74 -8.46
N ASP A 91 7.02 10.92 -8.45
CA ASP A 91 7.65 12.22 -8.27
C ASP A 91 7.56 13.09 -9.53
N HIS A 92 7.25 12.47 -10.67
CA HIS A 92 7.18 13.10 -12.00
C HIS A 92 5.75 13.32 -12.51
N ILE A 93 4.73 12.84 -11.78
CA ILE A 93 3.34 13.04 -12.21
C ILE A 93 2.92 14.53 -12.09
N PRO A 94 1.98 15.01 -12.95
CA PRO A 94 1.54 16.39 -12.93
C PRO A 94 0.67 16.75 -11.71
N GLU A 95 0.51 18.06 -11.50
CA GLU A 95 -0.48 18.59 -10.56
C GLU A 95 -1.92 18.46 -11.14
N PRO A 96 -2.94 18.33 -10.30
CA PRO A 96 -2.92 18.35 -8.83
C PRO A 96 -2.60 16.98 -8.19
N GLN A 97 -2.40 15.91 -9.00
CA GLN A 97 -2.25 14.54 -8.52
C GLN A 97 -1.02 14.36 -7.63
N HIS A 98 0.10 14.99 -7.99
CA HIS A 98 1.32 14.93 -7.20
C HIS A 98 1.13 15.48 -5.77
N SER A 99 0.58 16.70 -5.65
CA SER A 99 0.30 17.31 -4.35
C SER A 99 -0.75 16.53 -3.56
N ALA A 100 -1.75 15.96 -4.22
CA ALA A 100 -2.76 15.13 -3.58
C ALA A 100 -2.17 13.85 -3.00
N TYR A 101 -1.32 13.17 -3.78
CA TYR A 101 -0.63 11.97 -3.34
C TYR A 101 0.26 12.25 -2.13
N LYS A 102 1.08 13.30 -2.17
CA LYS A 102 1.91 13.71 -1.03
C LYS A 102 1.10 13.96 0.24
N ARG A 103 -0.05 14.62 0.13
CA ARG A 103 -0.94 14.83 1.29
C ARG A 103 -1.48 13.52 1.85
N CYS A 104 -1.83 12.55 1.00
CA CYS A 104 -2.23 11.22 1.46
C CYS A 104 -1.09 10.54 2.22
N THR A 105 0.11 10.50 1.67
CA THR A 105 1.31 9.93 2.31
C THR A 105 1.62 10.59 3.66
N GLU A 106 1.59 11.93 3.73
CA GLU A 106 1.80 12.65 4.99
C GLU A 106 0.77 12.29 6.06
N VAL A 107 -0.50 12.19 5.69
CA VAL A 107 -1.57 11.80 6.60
C VAL A 107 -1.40 10.35 7.04
N SER A 108 -1.04 9.44 6.14
CA SER A 108 -0.76 8.04 6.45
C SER A 108 0.37 7.91 7.47
N ILE A 109 1.50 8.58 7.25
CA ILE A 109 2.64 8.55 8.16
C ILE A 109 2.29 9.13 9.54
N GLN A 110 1.59 10.27 9.57
CA GLN A 110 1.36 10.99 10.81
C GLN A 110 0.23 10.42 11.66
N LYS A 111 -0.83 9.89 11.04
CA LYS A 111 -2.06 9.49 11.73
C LYS A 111 -2.32 8.00 11.69
N ILE A 112 -2.01 7.32 10.58
CA ILE A 112 -2.36 5.91 10.42
C ILE A 112 -1.26 5.04 11.02
N TYR A 113 -0.03 5.15 10.52
CA TYR A 113 1.07 4.29 10.96
C TYR A 113 1.52 4.52 12.40
N LYS A 114 1.23 5.70 12.98
CA LYS A 114 1.45 6.01 14.39
C LYS A 114 0.23 5.73 15.27
N SER A 115 -0.86 5.23 14.71
CA SER A 115 -2.04 4.90 15.52
C SER A 115 -1.79 3.66 16.36
N LYS A 116 -2.34 3.66 17.59
CA LYS A 116 -2.13 2.53 18.51
C LYS A 116 -2.52 1.18 17.92
N PRO A 117 -3.69 1.00 17.26
CA PRO A 117 -4.06 -0.29 16.68
C PRO A 117 -3.04 -0.80 15.65
N VAL A 118 -2.50 0.08 14.80
CA VAL A 118 -1.50 -0.29 13.79
C VAL A 118 -0.18 -0.66 14.46
N LEU A 119 0.30 0.15 15.40
CA LEU A 119 1.54 -0.13 16.13
C LEU A 119 1.47 -1.44 16.93
N ASP A 120 0.33 -1.75 17.57
CA ASP A 120 0.16 -2.99 18.31
C ASP A 120 0.28 -4.23 17.41
N VAL A 121 -0.29 -4.17 16.19
CA VAL A 121 -0.19 -5.25 15.19
C VAL A 121 1.24 -5.34 14.64
N GLU A 122 1.87 -4.21 14.33
CA GLU A 122 3.23 -4.14 13.79
C GLU A 122 4.26 -4.70 14.76
N LEU A 123 4.21 -4.29 16.04
CA LEU A 123 5.08 -4.82 17.10
C LEU A 123 4.87 -6.33 17.32
N SER A 124 3.63 -6.78 17.30
CA SER A 124 3.32 -8.21 17.41
C SER A 124 3.83 -8.99 16.22
N GLY A 125 3.65 -8.47 15.00
CA GLY A 125 4.14 -9.04 13.76
C GLY A 125 5.68 -9.12 13.74
N PHE A 126 6.36 -8.05 14.17
CA PHE A 126 7.81 -8.03 14.28
C PHE A 126 8.32 -9.15 15.20
N LYS A 127 7.71 -9.31 16.39
CA LYS A 127 8.11 -10.39 17.32
C LYS A 127 7.84 -11.79 16.79
N ILE A 128 6.73 -11.98 16.07
CA ILE A 128 6.43 -13.26 15.41
C ILE A 128 7.47 -13.57 14.34
N MET A 129 7.81 -12.61 13.48
CA MET A 129 8.81 -12.79 12.41
C MET A 129 10.20 -13.07 12.98
N GLU A 130 10.64 -12.32 14.01
CA GLU A 130 11.90 -12.56 14.71
C GLU A 130 11.97 -14.00 15.22
N THR A 131 10.94 -14.45 15.95
CA THR A 131 10.89 -15.79 16.52
C THR A 131 10.88 -16.87 15.42
N LEU A 132 10.13 -16.66 14.34
CA LEU A 132 10.12 -17.60 13.20
C LEU A 132 11.49 -17.70 12.53
N MET A 133 12.16 -16.57 12.32
CA MET A 133 13.51 -16.54 11.73
C MET A 133 14.51 -17.27 12.62
N GLU A 134 14.50 -17.04 13.93
CA GLU A 134 15.36 -17.75 14.87
C GLU A 134 15.16 -19.26 14.81
N ILE A 135 13.90 -19.72 14.94
CA ILE A 135 13.56 -21.14 14.97
C ILE A 135 13.89 -21.83 13.63
N MET A 136 13.59 -21.18 12.50
CA MET A 136 13.85 -21.73 11.18
C MET A 136 15.34 -21.78 10.87
N THR A 137 16.12 -20.76 11.26
CA THR A 137 17.57 -20.74 11.11
C THR A 137 18.20 -21.84 11.95
N GLU A 138 17.80 -22.00 13.22
CA GLU A 138 18.29 -23.10 14.07
C GLU A 138 17.96 -24.48 13.48
N ALA A 139 16.75 -24.63 12.92
CA ALA A 139 16.33 -25.86 12.28
C ALA A 139 17.18 -26.20 11.03
N ALA A 140 17.54 -25.19 10.23
CA ALA A 140 18.41 -25.38 9.06
C ALA A 140 19.84 -25.76 9.45
N VAL A 141 20.38 -25.15 10.51
CA VAL A 141 21.75 -25.47 11.02
C VAL A 141 21.80 -26.85 11.70
N HIS A 142 20.69 -27.30 12.32
CA HIS A 142 20.62 -28.58 13.03
C HIS A 142 19.49 -29.48 12.51
N PRO A 143 19.53 -29.91 11.23
CA PRO A 143 18.45 -30.62 10.57
C PRO A 143 18.17 -32.04 11.13
N ASP A 144 19.12 -32.63 11.83
CA ASP A 144 19.07 -33.96 12.44
C ASP A 144 18.17 -34.04 13.68
N ARG A 145 17.89 -32.88 14.33
CA ARG A 145 17.02 -32.85 15.50
C ARG A 145 15.56 -33.15 15.11
N PHE A 146 14.86 -33.87 15.97
CA PHE A 146 13.44 -34.22 15.71
C PHE A 146 12.57 -33.00 15.44
N TYR A 147 12.70 -31.96 16.24
CA TYR A 147 11.91 -30.72 16.08
C TYR A 147 12.26 -29.98 14.78
N SER A 148 13.54 -29.91 14.43
CA SER A 148 14.00 -29.30 13.19
C SER A 148 13.39 -29.97 11.96
N ARG A 149 13.37 -31.31 11.92
CA ARG A 149 12.71 -32.07 10.83
C ARG A 149 11.24 -31.72 10.67
N GLN A 150 10.52 -31.51 11.78
CA GLN A 150 9.11 -31.12 11.72
C GLN A 150 8.93 -29.70 11.15
N LEU A 151 9.80 -28.76 11.49
CA LEU A 151 9.76 -27.40 10.93
C LEU A 151 10.14 -27.38 9.45
N ILE A 152 11.25 -28.03 9.09
CA ILE A 152 11.73 -28.16 7.71
C ILE A 152 10.65 -28.75 6.80
N SER A 153 9.92 -29.78 7.26
CA SER A 153 8.84 -30.39 6.51
C SER A 153 7.65 -29.46 6.18
N ARG A 154 7.58 -28.28 6.83
CA ARG A 154 6.57 -27.26 6.58
C ARG A 154 6.98 -26.23 5.52
N VAL A 155 8.27 -26.18 5.16
CA VAL A 155 8.76 -25.31 4.10
C VAL A 155 8.27 -25.82 2.76
N SER A 156 7.83 -24.93 1.88
CA SER A 156 7.36 -25.29 0.54
C SER A 156 8.51 -25.96 -0.25
N SER A 157 8.18 -27.03 -0.99
CA SER A 157 9.14 -27.74 -1.82
C SER A 157 9.77 -26.93 -2.97
N GLN A 158 9.26 -25.71 -3.21
CA GLN A 158 9.89 -24.80 -4.16
C GLN A 158 11.18 -24.15 -3.63
N TYR A 159 11.45 -24.26 -2.32
CA TYR A 159 12.67 -23.76 -1.68
C TYR A 159 13.53 -24.96 -1.27
N ASP A 160 14.75 -25.05 -1.83
CA ASP A 160 15.72 -26.06 -1.42
C ASP A 160 16.49 -25.56 -0.19
N ILE A 161 16.11 -26.08 0.98
CA ILE A 161 16.76 -25.78 2.26
C ILE A 161 17.75 -26.87 2.68
N THR A 162 18.01 -27.85 1.81
CA THR A 162 18.95 -28.98 2.04
C THR A 162 20.25 -28.83 1.26
N SER A 163 20.38 -27.77 0.47
CA SER A 163 21.57 -27.46 -0.29
C SER A 163 22.76 -27.22 0.63
N PRO A 164 23.93 -27.79 0.33
CA PRO A 164 25.15 -27.52 1.09
C PRO A 164 25.66 -26.07 0.95
N ASP A 165 25.11 -25.29 0.01
CA ASP A 165 25.47 -23.90 -0.26
C ASP A 165 24.63 -22.88 0.53
N LEU A 166 23.95 -23.30 1.61
CA LEU A 166 23.19 -22.41 2.50
C LEU A 166 24.04 -21.34 3.23
N GLU A 167 25.37 -21.42 3.13
CA GLU A 167 26.31 -20.44 3.73
C GLU A 167 26.66 -19.27 2.78
N THR A 168 26.11 -19.22 1.56
CA THR A 168 26.26 -18.12 0.61
C THR A 168 24.94 -17.39 0.42
#